data_3a9eb3e2c14a3a1ebf85652088aa24ad
#
_entry.id   3a9eb3e2c14a3a1ebf85652088aa24ad
#
_cell.length_a   1.000
_cell.length_b   1.000
_cell.length_c   1.000
_cell.angle_alpha   90.00
_cell.angle_beta   90.00
_cell.angle_gamma   90.00
#
_symmetry.space_group_name_H-M   'P 1'
#
loop_
_entity.id
_entity.type
_entity.pdbx_description
1 polymer ?
#
loop_
_entity_poly.entity_id
_entity_poly.type
_entity_poly.pdbx_seq_one_letter_code
_entity_poly.pdbx_strand_id
1 'polypeptide(L)'
;LVRKTNIMSDKFTISLKKLSFLLLFIISLNVAYGQKKPYKVVAYISTDSTSLRQYDLTKITHLIYGFAHLDNEGKLSINKKKDSVMLKTFAEVKKKYPKLKTMIALGGWTGCFTCSETFADPAKRVAFAKSTKAFIDHFKLDGIDLDWEYPAIKGPPGHLYQDQDRPNFTDLVVQLRKELGNKKLITFAAGGFGDFLEKSIEWKKINPYLDFVNLMSYDLVHGYSTETGHQSALYSPRSKDESINRAVDFFKNVKFPLDKVVVGVPFYVRYFQVQDDSDRGMYKPTQFITMIDYKRHKDSLPAEGYEEYWDESAGVPYWFNKQKKIFVSGDNKKSIQLKTDYIKKQRLGGIMFWELSYDTSKDGLLDAIKF
;
A
#
# COMPACT_ATOMS: atom_id res chain seq x y z
N LEU A 1 63.71 47.61 -20.87
CA LEU A 1 62.36 47.53 -21.55
C LEU A 1 62.02 46.05 -21.90
N VAL A 2 61.87 45.15 -20.95
CA VAL A 2 61.18 43.92 -21.13
C VAL A 2 60.78 43.32 -19.72
N ARG A 3 59.72 43.79 -19.11
CA ARG A 3 59.14 43.17 -17.89
C ARG A 3 57.73 43.68 -17.52
N LYS A 4 56.83 43.78 -18.50
CA LYS A 4 55.42 44.15 -18.17
C LYS A 4 54.31 43.36 -18.89
N THR A 5 54.63 42.24 -19.55
CA THR A 5 53.63 41.50 -20.33
C THR A 5 53.15 40.17 -19.72
N ASN A 6 53.76 39.67 -18.62
CA ASN A 6 53.38 38.36 -18.08
C ASN A 6 52.39 38.35 -16.92
N ILE A 7 52.03 39.51 -16.31
CA ILE A 7 51.18 39.55 -15.12
C ILE A 7 49.68 39.58 -15.50
N MET A 8 49.31 40.02 -16.69
CA MET A 8 47.90 40.04 -17.14
C MET A 8 47.39 38.69 -17.63
N SER A 9 48.29 37.84 -18.20
CA SER A 9 47.93 36.50 -18.67
C SER A 9 47.55 35.55 -17.53
N ASP A 10 48.31 35.59 -16.42
CA ASP A 10 48.09 34.68 -15.30
C ASP A 10 46.82 34.98 -14.51
N LYS A 11 46.44 36.25 -14.36
CA LYS A 11 45.20 36.63 -13.68
C LYS A 11 43.96 36.25 -14.49
N PHE A 12 44.02 36.28 -15.83
CA PHE A 12 42.91 35.91 -16.70
C PHE A 12 42.72 34.37 -16.74
N THR A 13 43.82 33.61 -16.74
CA THR A 13 43.79 32.15 -16.74
C THR A 13 43.29 31.55 -15.40
N ILE A 14 43.64 32.20 -14.27
CA ILE A 14 43.15 31.82 -12.93
C ILE A 14 41.64 32.13 -12.79
N SER A 15 41.18 33.23 -13.38
CA SER A 15 39.75 33.59 -13.40
C SER A 15 38.89 32.62 -14.21
N LEU A 16 39.36 32.18 -15.39
CA LEU A 16 38.66 31.20 -16.22
C LEU A 16 38.61 29.81 -15.56
N LYS A 17 39.71 29.36 -14.91
CA LYS A 17 39.71 28.06 -14.18
C LYS A 17 38.77 28.08 -12.98
N LYS A 18 38.68 29.21 -12.23
CA LYS A 18 37.72 29.36 -11.13
C LYS A 18 36.27 29.39 -11.63
N LEU A 19 36.03 30.05 -12.79
CA LEU A 19 34.68 30.08 -13.40
C LEU A 19 34.26 28.69 -13.90
N SER A 20 35.19 27.94 -14.53
CA SER A 20 34.93 26.55 -14.97
C SER A 20 34.66 25.59 -13.80
N PHE A 21 35.37 25.75 -12.67
CA PHE A 21 35.13 24.98 -11.44
C PHE A 21 33.78 25.35 -10.81
N LEU A 22 33.39 26.60 -10.82
CA LEU A 22 32.09 27.06 -10.32
C LEU A 22 30.93 26.54 -11.19
N LEU A 23 31.09 26.56 -12.54
CA LEU A 23 30.11 25.98 -13.46
C LEU A 23 29.98 24.46 -13.31
N LEU A 24 31.08 23.74 -13.17
CA LEU A 24 31.06 22.28 -12.91
C LEU A 24 30.43 21.94 -11.56
N PHE A 25 30.62 22.79 -10.53
CA PHE A 25 29.99 22.62 -9.23
C PHE A 25 28.46 22.92 -9.27
N ILE A 26 28.05 23.94 -10.03
CA ILE A 26 26.62 24.23 -10.26
C ILE A 26 25.94 23.13 -11.10
N ILE A 27 26.62 22.58 -12.11
CA ILE A 27 26.11 21.47 -12.91
C ILE A 27 26.04 20.20 -12.06
N SER A 28 27.00 19.91 -11.19
CA SER A 28 26.97 18.77 -10.27
C SER A 28 25.90 18.93 -9.18
N LEU A 29 25.61 20.16 -8.71
CA LEU A 29 24.50 20.44 -7.80
C LEU A 29 23.13 20.27 -8.47
N ASN A 30 22.99 20.62 -9.76
CA ASN A 30 21.72 20.40 -10.49
C ASN A 30 21.51 18.94 -10.89
N VAL A 31 22.56 18.12 -11.05
CA VAL A 31 22.47 16.67 -11.26
C VAL A 31 22.16 15.94 -9.94
N ALA A 32 22.55 16.51 -8.79
CA ALA A 32 22.20 15.99 -7.47
C ALA A 32 20.78 16.34 -7.01
N TYR A 33 20.07 17.26 -7.68
CA TYR A 33 18.65 17.50 -7.46
C TYR A 33 17.85 16.36 -8.11
N GLY A 34 17.88 15.27 -7.42
CA GLY A 34 17.11 14.05 -7.42
C GLY A 34 16.31 13.74 -8.68
N GLN A 35 16.75 12.76 -9.46
CA GLN A 35 15.80 12.00 -10.28
C GLN A 35 14.67 11.55 -9.36
N LYS A 36 13.48 12.12 -9.55
CA LYS A 36 12.28 11.79 -8.78
C LYS A 36 12.05 10.30 -8.98
N LYS A 37 12.14 9.51 -7.91
CA LYS A 37 11.85 8.07 -8.00
C LYS A 37 10.47 7.91 -8.61
N PRO A 38 10.28 7.00 -9.59
CA PRO A 38 8.97 6.78 -10.17
C PRO A 38 7.99 6.32 -9.08
N TYR A 39 6.75 6.79 -9.16
CA TYR A 39 5.69 6.36 -8.27
C TYR A 39 5.45 4.86 -8.41
N LYS A 40 5.17 4.22 -7.29
CA LYS A 40 4.79 2.81 -7.26
C LYS A 40 3.29 2.69 -7.56
N VAL A 41 2.95 1.69 -8.36
CA VAL A 41 1.57 1.20 -8.54
C VAL A 41 1.61 -0.26 -8.10
N VAL A 42 1.09 -0.53 -6.91
CA VAL A 42 1.15 -1.83 -6.24
C VAL A 42 -0.21 -2.50 -6.33
N ALA A 43 -0.27 -3.66 -6.96
CA ALA A 43 -1.47 -4.46 -7.08
C ALA A 43 -1.38 -5.71 -6.21
N TYR A 44 -2.36 -5.93 -5.33
CA TYR A 44 -2.58 -7.26 -4.75
C TYR A 44 -3.41 -8.11 -5.72
N ILE A 45 -3.22 -9.42 -5.66
CA ILE A 45 -4.03 -10.41 -6.37
C ILE A 45 -4.15 -11.68 -5.53
N SER A 46 -5.38 -12.19 -5.34
CA SER A 46 -5.68 -13.37 -4.53
C SER A 46 -6.36 -14.50 -5.30
N THR A 47 -6.62 -14.29 -6.60
CA THR A 47 -7.32 -15.24 -7.48
C THR A 47 -6.36 -16.19 -8.20
N ASP A 48 -6.86 -16.87 -9.22
CA ASP A 48 -6.06 -17.78 -10.05
C ASP A 48 -5.28 -17.07 -11.17
N SER A 49 -4.36 -17.81 -11.77
CA SER A 49 -3.48 -17.29 -12.83
C SER A 49 -4.20 -16.94 -14.13
N THR A 50 -5.40 -17.46 -14.37
CA THR A 50 -6.20 -17.16 -15.57
C THR A 50 -6.72 -15.72 -15.50
N SER A 51 -7.19 -15.32 -14.32
CA SER A 51 -7.63 -13.94 -14.06
C SER A 51 -6.52 -12.92 -14.31
N LEU A 52 -5.28 -13.21 -13.88
CA LEU A 52 -4.14 -12.31 -14.06
C LEU A 52 -3.87 -11.97 -15.54
N ARG A 53 -4.06 -12.91 -16.45
CA ARG A 53 -3.77 -12.74 -17.87
C ARG A 53 -4.70 -11.76 -18.59
N GLN A 54 -5.80 -11.37 -17.96
CA GLN A 54 -6.80 -10.44 -18.53
C GLN A 54 -6.40 -8.97 -18.39
N TYR A 55 -5.40 -8.67 -17.52
CA TYR A 55 -5.02 -7.30 -17.20
C TYR A 55 -3.76 -6.83 -17.94
N ASP A 56 -3.73 -5.55 -18.26
CA ASP A 56 -2.53 -4.87 -18.75
C ASP A 56 -1.60 -4.52 -17.59
N LEU A 57 -0.57 -5.35 -17.40
CA LEU A 57 0.39 -5.17 -16.30
C LEU A 57 1.44 -4.07 -16.57
N THR A 58 1.42 -3.40 -17.72
CA THR A 58 2.35 -2.27 -17.99
C THR A 58 2.14 -1.10 -17.05
N LYS A 59 0.93 -0.96 -16.49
CA LYS A 59 0.55 0.09 -15.53
C LYS A 59 0.94 -0.22 -14.10
N ILE A 60 1.39 -1.44 -13.82
CA ILE A 60 1.70 -1.94 -12.48
C ILE A 60 3.22 -2.04 -12.31
N THR A 61 3.75 -1.58 -11.19
CA THR A 61 5.17 -1.68 -10.85
C THR A 61 5.47 -2.85 -9.93
N HIS A 62 4.52 -3.21 -9.06
CA HIS A 62 4.63 -4.30 -8.09
C HIS A 62 3.35 -5.12 -8.10
N LEU A 63 3.49 -6.44 -8.16
CA LEU A 63 2.40 -7.40 -8.10
C LEU A 63 2.64 -8.32 -6.90
N ILE A 64 1.71 -8.31 -5.95
CA ILE A 64 1.81 -9.05 -4.69
C ILE A 64 0.73 -10.14 -4.69
N TYR A 65 1.13 -11.41 -4.55
CA TYR A 65 0.19 -12.52 -4.40
C TYR A 65 -0.23 -12.69 -2.93
N GLY A 66 -1.51 -12.70 -2.66
CA GLY A 66 -2.13 -13.01 -1.37
C GLY A 66 -2.75 -14.41 -1.40
N PHE A 67 -2.43 -15.33 -0.52
CA PHE A 67 -1.48 -15.20 0.59
C PHE A 67 -0.70 -16.50 0.80
N ALA A 68 0.52 -16.38 1.30
CA ALA A 68 1.20 -17.44 2.00
C ALA A 68 0.80 -17.45 3.48
N HIS A 69 1.09 -18.54 4.16
CA HIS A 69 0.75 -18.78 5.56
C HIS A 69 1.97 -19.28 6.33
N LEU A 70 1.86 -19.32 7.66
CA LEU A 70 2.78 -20.05 8.51
C LEU A 70 2.40 -21.53 8.51
N ASP A 71 3.37 -22.41 8.36
CA ASP A 71 3.20 -23.82 8.67
C ASP A 71 3.29 -24.08 10.19
N ASN A 72 3.14 -25.34 10.61
CA ASN A 72 3.19 -25.72 12.03
C ASN A 72 4.56 -25.45 12.69
N GLU A 73 5.62 -25.27 11.90
CA GLU A 73 6.96 -24.92 12.38
C GLU A 73 7.22 -23.42 12.35
N GLY A 74 6.25 -22.61 11.93
CA GLY A 74 6.37 -21.16 11.79
C GLY A 74 7.17 -20.70 10.55
N LYS A 75 7.27 -21.57 9.53
CA LYS A 75 7.92 -21.27 8.26
C LYS A 75 6.92 -20.77 7.23
N LEU A 76 7.40 -19.97 6.26
CA LEU A 76 6.57 -19.52 5.14
C LEU A 76 6.17 -20.67 4.24
N SER A 77 4.87 -20.83 4.01
CA SER A 77 4.29 -21.93 3.26
C SER A 77 3.09 -21.51 2.41
N ILE A 78 2.73 -22.35 1.44
CA ILE A 78 1.49 -22.25 0.64
C ILE A 78 0.73 -23.58 0.74
N ASN A 79 -0.60 -23.52 0.82
CA ASN A 79 -1.42 -24.71 1.13
C ASN A 79 -2.16 -25.27 -0.09
N LYS A 80 -2.32 -24.50 -1.15
CA LYS A 80 -3.16 -24.88 -2.30
C LYS A 80 -2.33 -25.03 -3.57
N LYS A 81 -2.67 -26.03 -4.38
CA LYS A 81 -2.04 -26.22 -5.70
C LYS A 81 -2.12 -24.96 -6.58
N LYS A 82 -3.24 -24.18 -6.48
CA LYS A 82 -3.41 -22.94 -7.23
C LYS A 82 -2.33 -21.88 -6.89
N ASP A 83 -1.88 -21.86 -5.63
CA ASP A 83 -0.88 -20.88 -5.17
C ASP A 83 0.47 -21.13 -5.88
N SER A 84 0.89 -22.41 -5.94
CA SER A 84 2.10 -22.80 -6.67
C SER A 84 1.99 -22.48 -8.18
N VAL A 85 0.81 -22.67 -8.79
CA VAL A 85 0.56 -22.31 -10.20
C VAL A 85 0.68 -20.80 -10.41
N MET A 86 0.09 -19.99 -9.52
CA MET A 86 0.19 -18.53 -9.61
C MET A 86 1.64 -18.06 -9.49
N LEU A 87 2.39 -18.56 -8.51
CA LEU A 87 3.79 -18.17 -8.31
C LEU A 87 4.70 -18.58 -9.48
N LYS A 88 4.43 -19.73 -10.11
CA LYS A 88 5.10 -20.12 -11.37
C LYS A 88 4.73 -19.18 -12.52
N THR A 89 3.47 -18.76 -12.61
CA THR A 89 3.01 -17.79 -13.61
C THR A 89 3.71 -16.43 -13.44
N PHE A 90 4.07 -16.03 -12.22
CA PHE A 90 4.86 -14.80 -12.00
C PHE A 90 6.20 -14.83 -12.73
N ALA A 91 6.87 -15.98 -12.79
CA ALA A 91 8.12 -16.11 -13.55
C ALA A 91 7.92 -15.92 -15.06
N GLU A 92 6.77 -16.34 -15.61
CA GLU A 92 6.39 -16.09 -17.02
C GLU A 92 6.04 -14.61 -17.25
N VAL A 93 5.26 -14.04 -16.33
CA VAL A 93 4.89 -12.62 -16.36
C VAL A 93 6.13 -11.71 -16.36
N LYS A 94 7.14 -12.03 -15.55
CA LYS A 94 8.40 -11.27 -15.51
C LYS A 94 9.19 -11.32 -16.83
N LYS A 95 9.08 -12.40 -17.63
CA LYS A 95 9.69 -12.44 -18.96
C LYS A 95 9.04 -11.41 -19.89
N LYS A 96 7.71 -11.26 -19.81
CA LYS A 96 6.95 -10.29 -20.61
C LYS A 96 7.09 -8.86 -20.07
N TYR A 97 7.17 -8.70 -18.74
CA TYR A 97 7.23 -7.41 -18.05
C TYR A 97 8.48 -7.36 -17.12
N PRO A 98 9.70 -7.21 -17.68
CA PRO A 98 10.95 -7.37 -16.91
C PRO A 98 11.17 -6.34 -15.80
N LYS A 99 10.47 -5.20 -15.85
CA LYS A 99 10.53 -4.16 -14.80
C LYS A 99 9.55 -4.43 -13.65
N LEU A 100 8.55 -5.31 -13.85
CA LEU A 100 7.56 -5.64 -12.83
C LEU A 100 8.22 -6.41 -11.68
N LYS A 101 7.99 -5.95 -10.46
CA LYS A 101 8.38 -6.65 -9.24
C LYS A 101 7.27 -7.60 -8.81
N THR A 102 7.61 -8.85 -8.52
CA THR A 102 6.66 -9.86 -8.07
C THR A 102 6.98 -10.30 -6.66
N MET A 103 6.00 -10.31 -5.79
CA MET A 103 6.16 -10.55 -4.35
C MET A 103 5.09 -11.52 -3.84
N ILE A 104 5.32 -12.05 -2.65
CA ILE A 104 4.35 -12.85 -1.90
C ILE A 104 3.98 -12.11 -0.60
N ALA A 105 2.70 -12.09 -0.22
CA ALA A 105 2.26 -11.60 1.08
C ALA A 105 2.05 -12.76 2.05
N LEU A 106 2.54 -12.60 3.29
CA LEU A 106 2.19 -13.47 4.41
C LEU A 106 0.94 -12.90 5.09
N GLY A 107 -0.10 -13.69 5.30
CA GLY A 107 -1.18 -13.36 6.23
C GLY A 107 -2.49 -12.97 5.59
N GLY A 108 -2.84 -11.68 5.65
CA GLY A 108 -4.18 -11.17 5.38
C GLY A 108 -5.15 -11.37 6.53
N TRP A 109 -6.38 -10.83 6.43
CA TRP A 109 -7.36 -10.75 7.51
C TRP A 109 -7.59 -12.06 8.30
N THR A 110 -7.53 -13.21 7.64
CA THR A 110 -7.71 -14.52 8.31
C THR A 110 -6.48 -15.41 8.24
N GLY A 111 -5.36 -14.90 7.78
CA GLY A 111 -4.19 -15.73 7.45
C GLY A 111 -3.07 -15.74 8.49
N CYS A 112 -3.15 -14.91 9.52
CA CYS A 112 -2.07 -14.70 10.49
C CYS A 112 -2.49 -14.99 11.94
N PHE A 113 -3.41 -15.90 12.18
CA PHE A 113 -3.91 -16.22 13.53
C PHE A 113 -2.83 -16.65 14.51
N THR A 114 -1.78 -17.31 14.04
CA THR A 114 -0.66 -17.81 14.85
C THR A 114 0.55 -16.89 14.85
N CYS A 115 0.47 -15.71 14.22
CA CYS A 115 1.62 -14.81 14.08
C CYS A 115 2.13 -14.30 15.42
N SER A 116 1.25 -13.87 16.33
CA SER A 116 1.64 -13.37 17.65
C SER A 116 2.39 -14.43 18.46
N GLU A 117 1.89 -15.67 18.51
CA GLU A 117 2.55 -16.78 19.20
C GLU A 117 3.85 -17.19 18.52
N THR A 118 3.85 -17.29 17.19
CA THR A 118 5.01 -17.72 16.43
C THR A 118 6.15 -16.70 16.54
N PHE A 119 5.83 -15.43 16.35
CA PHE A 119 6.85 -14.38 16.36
C PHE A 119 7.20 -13.86 17.76
N ALA A 120 6.56 -14.36 18.83
CA ALA A 120 7.05 -14.20 20.19
C ALA A 120 8.41 -14.90 20.41
N ASP A 121 8.66 -16.02 19.72
CA ASP A 121 9.90 -16.78 19.81
C ASP A 121 10.98 -16.22 18.85
N PRO A 122 12.14 -15.73 19.37
CA PRO A 122 13.25 -15.26 18.53
C PRO A 122 13.79 -16.30 17.56
N ALA A 123 13.82 -17.59 17.93
CA ALA A 123 14.29 -18.66 17.07
C ALA A 123 13.35 -18.88 15.89
N LYS A 124 12.04 -18.76 16.11
CA LYS A 124 11.04 -18.85 15.04
C LYS A 124 11.12 -17.65 14.08
N ARG A 125 11.40 -16.42 14.55
CA ARG A 125 11.64 -15.27 13.66
C ARG A 125 12.82 -15.52 12.72
N VAL A 126 13.93 -16.08 13.23
CA VAL A 126 15.08 -16.46 12.40
C VAL A 126 14.74 -17.60 11.43
N ALA A 127 14.03 -18.63 11.89
CA ALA A 127 13.59 -19.75 11.05
C ALA A 127 12.66 -19.26 9.90
N PHE A 128 11.72 -18.36 10.23
CA PHE A 128 10.86 -17.73 9.25
C PHE A 128 11.64 -16.95 8.19
N ALA A 129 12.60 -16.12 8.62
CA ALA A 129 13.42 -15.33 7.68
C ALA A 129 14.21 -16.23 6.72
N LYS A 130 14.80 -17.33 7.21
CA LYS A 130 15.51 -18.32 6.39
C LYS A 130 14.57 -19.05 5.42
N SER A 131 13.41 -19.49 5.88
CA SER A 131 12.42 -20.14 5.02
C SER A 131 11.88 -19.20 3.95
N THR A 132 11.65 -17.93 4.30
CA THR A 132 11.25 -16.86 3.37
C THR A 132 12.30 -16.68 2.27
N LYS A 133 13.60 -16.66 2.62
CA LYS A 133 14.66 -16.58 1.61
C LYS A 133 14.61 -17.76 0.65
N ALA A 134 14.54 -18.98 1.17
CA ALA A 134 14.44 -20.19 0.35
C ALA A 134 13.21 -20.17 -0.57
N PHE A 135 12.06 -19.73 -0.05
CA PHE A 135 10.82 -19.61 -0.80
C PHE A 135 10.92 -18.58 -1.95
N ILE A 136 11.43 -17.38 -1.65
CA ILE A 136 11.65 -16.31 -2.63
C ILE A 136 12.61 -16.75 -3.73
N ASP A 137 13.69 -17.43 -3.38
CA ASP A 137 14.67 -17.90 -4.34
C ASP A 137 14.09 -19.02 -5.22
N HIS A 138 13.33 -19.96 -4.64
CA HIS A 138 12.66 -21.06 -5.37
C HIS A 138 11.70 -20.53 -6.44
N PHE A 139 10.83 -19.57 -6.08
CA PHE A 139 9.84 -18.98 -7.01
C PHE A 139 10.38 -17.78 -7.80
N LYS A 140 11.64 -17.39 -7.60
CA LYS A 140 12.30 -16.23 -8.24
C LYS A 140 11.58 -14.91 -8.01
N LEU A 141 11.02 -14.71 -6.81
CA LEU A 141 10.31 -13.50 -6.41
C LEU A 141 11.28 -12.36 -6.08
N ASP A 142 10.78 -11.14 -6.12
CA ASP A 142 11.55 -9.94 -5.79
C ASP A 142 11.49 -9.57 -4.31
N GLY A 143 10.55 -10.13 -3.52
CA GLY A 143 10.44 -9.81 -2.11
C GLY A 143 9.26 -10.45 -1.40
N ILE A 144 9.08 -10.03 -0.15
CA ILE A 144 7.97 -10.40 0.74
C ILE A 144 7.24 -9.14 1.19
N ASP A 145 5.93 -9.28 1.37
CA ASP A 145 5.05 -8.35 2.06
C ASP A 145 4.52 -9.02 3.34
N LEU A 146 4.46 -8.29 4.45
CA LEU A 146 3.92 -8.81 5.71
C LEU A 146 2.54 -8.21 5.94
N ASP A 147 1.50 -9.02 5.83
CA ASP A 147 0.12 -8.62 6.07
C ASP A 147 -0.40 -9.25 7.37
N TRP A 148 0.21 -8.86 8.48
CA TRP A 148 -0.20 -9.28 9.82
C TRP A 148 -1.23 -8.29 10.38
N GLU A 149 -2.47 -8.74 10.51
CA GLU A 149 -3.61 -7.93 10.93
C GLU A 149 -4.14 -8.38 12.30
N TYR A 150 -3.63 -7.87 13.47
CA TYR A 150 -2.60 -6.81 13.56
C TYR A 150 -1.61 -7.11 14.70
N PRO A 151 -0.35 -6.67 14.61
CA PRO A 151 0.54 -6.71 15.77
C PRO A 151 0.03 -5.79 16.88
N ALA A 152 0.01 -6.26 18.11
CA ALA A 152 -0.24 -5.51 19.35
C ALA A 152 -1.64 -4.89 19.52
N ILE A 153 -2.55 -5.07 18.56
CA ILE A 153 -3.94 -4.60 18.64
C ILE A 153 -4.91 -5.66 18.12
N LYS A 154 -6.18 -5.46 18.43
CA LYS A 154 -7.26 -6.36 18.00
C LYS A 154 -7.37 -6.42 16.47
N GLY A 155 -7.33 -7.63 15.93
CA GLY A 155 -7.63 -7.97 14.54
C GLY A 155 -8.96 -8.71 14.39
N PRO A 156 -9.05 -9.70 13.48
CA PRO A 156 -10.26 -10.53 13.31
C PRO A 156 -10.63 -11.25 14.60
N PRO A 157 -11.92 -11.60 14.77
CA PRO A 157 -12.36 -12.36 15.94
C PRO A 157 -11.55 -13.64 16.15
N GLY A 158 -11.04 -13.86 17.38
CA GLY A 158 -10.20 -14.99 17.72
C GLY A 158 -8.71 -14.83 17.44
N HIS A 159 -8.29 -13.72 16.83
CA HIS A 159 -6.89 -13.40 16.62
C HIS A 159 -6.21 -13.01 17.93
N LEU A 160 -5.12 -13.70 18.30
CA LEU A 160 -4.31 -13.35 19.45
C LEU A 160 -3.44 -12.12 19.12
N TYR A 161 -3.34 -11.20 20.07
CA TYR A 161 -2.44 -10.05 20.02
C TYR A 161 -1.92 -9.74 21.42
N GLN A 162 -0.72 -9.18 21.50
CA GLN A 162 -0.05 -8.84 22.77
C GLN A 162 0.90 -7.65 22.54
N ASP A 163 1.12 -6.83 23.55
CA ASP A 163 1.97 -5.62 23.42
C ASP A 163 3.37 -5.93 22.88
N GLN A 164 3.88 -7.14 23.18
CA GLN A 164 5.16 -7.62 22.72
C GLN A 164 5.23 -7.84 21.20
N ASP A 165 4.11 -7.92 20.50
CA ASP A 165 4.09 -8.06 19.04
C ASP A 165 4.75 -6.87 18.35
N ARG A 166 4.63 -5.67 18.93
CA ARG A 166 5.24 -4.45 18.40
C ARG A 166 6.77 -4.54 18.26
N PRO A 167 7.56 -4.81 19.31
CA PRO A 167 9.00 -5.03 19.15
C PRO A 167 9.33 -6.35 18.43
N ASN A 168 8.50 -7.39 18.53
CA ASN A 168 8.70 -8.64 17.80
C ASN A 168 8.57 -8.44 16.30
N PHE A 169 7.63 -7.60 15.84
CA PHE A 169 7.50 -7.24 14.43
C PHE A 169 8.75 -6.49 13.93
N THR A 170 9.26 -5.58 14.74
CA THR A 170 10.52 -4.87 14.41
C THR A 170 11.68 -5.86 14.24
N ASP A 171 11.88 -6.79 15.18
CA ASP A 171 12.94 -7.79 15.08
C ASP A 171 12.71 -8.76 13.92
N LEU A 172 11.48 -9.17 13.64
CA LEU A 172 11.14 -9.99 12.47
C LEU A 172 11.63 -9.34 11.16
N VAL A 173 11.37 -8.05 10.98
CA VAL A 173 11.83 -7.32 9.79
C VAL A 173 13.35 -7.18 9.76
N VAL A 174 14.01 -7.01 10.89
CA VAL A 174 15.47 -7.03 11.00
C VAL A 174 16.04 -8.38 10.56
N GLN A 175 15.48 -9.50 11.04
CA GLN A 175 15.91 -10.85 10.65
C GLN A 175 15.66 -11.10 9.16
N LEU A 176 14.52 -10.69 8.62
CA LEU A 176 14.24 -10.75 7.19
C LEU A 176 15.27 -9.97 6.37
N ARG A 177 15.61 -8.74 6.77
CA ARG A 177 16.60 -7.92 6.07
C ARG A 177 17.99 -8.54 6.12
N LYS A 178 18.37 -9.14 7.24
CA LYS A 178 19.63 -9.88 7.39
C LYS A 178 19.73 -11.06 6.42
N GLU A 179 18.67 -11.85 6.30
CA GLU A 179 18.66 -13.04 5.42
C GLU A 179 18.49 -12.70 3.93
N LEU A 180 17.62 -11.72 3.62
CA LEU A 180 17.28 -11.35 2.23
C LEU A 180 18.29 -10.39 1.60
N GLY A 181 19.11 -9.70 2.41
CA GLY A 181 20.03 -8.66 1.94
C GLY A 181 19.28 -7.46 1.33
N ASN A 182 20.02 -6.58 0.65
CA ASN A 182 19.47 -5.31 0.12
C ASN A 182 18.86 -5.44 -1.28
N LYS A 183 18.90 -6.61 -1.91
CA LYS A 183 18.38 -6.82 -3.28
C LYS A 183 16.92 -7.27 -3.31
N LYS A 184 16.42 -7.81 -2.22
CA LYS A 184 15.02 -8.26 -2.09
C LYS A 184 14.21 -7.22 -1.34
N LEU A 185 12.98 -7.02 -1.78
CA LEU A 185 12.05 -6.08 -1.17
C LEU A 185 11.45 -6.67 0.11
N ILE A 186 11.34 -5.82 1.13
CA ILE A 186 10.60 -6.10 2.35
C ILE A 186 9.60 -4.96 2.53
N THR A 187 8.31 -5.28 2.49
CA THR A 187 7.20 -4.35 2.68
C THR A 187 6.23 -4.93 3.70
N PHE A 188 5.29 -4.13 4.14
CA PHE A 188 4.17 -4.64 4.92
C PHE A 188 2.90 -3.81 4.67
N ALA A 189 1.75 -4.43 4.88
CA ALA A 189 0.45 -3.80 4.89
C ALA A 189 0.21 -3.18 6.27
N ALA A 190 0.07 -1.86 6.31
CA ALA A 190 -0.14 -1.10 7.54
C ALA A 190 -1.58 -0.63 7.64
N GLY A 191 -2.24 -0.83 8.78
CA GLY A 191 -3.55 -0.27 9.04
C GLY A 191 -3.55 1.26 8.90
N GLY A 192 -4.50 1.80 8.16
CA GLY A 192 -4.61 3.25 7.89
C GLY A 192 -5.37 4.03 8.96
N PHE A 193 -5.45 3.55 10.18
CA PHE A 193 -6.22 4.11 11.30
C PHE A 193 -5.36 4.32 12.56
N GLY A 194 -5.80 5.21 13.43
CA GLY A 194 -5.03 5.73 14.55
C GLY A 194 -4.45 4.65 15.47
N ASP A 195 -5.26 3.68 15.91
CA ASP A 195 -4.81 2.62 16.82
C ASP A 195 -3.62 1.82 16.26
N PHE A 196 -3.66 1.45 14.96
CA PHE A 196 -2.53 0.76 14.33
C PHE A 196 -1.30 1.65 14.25
N LEU A 197 -1.48 2.86 13.76
CA LEU A 197 -0.38 3.80 13.54
C LEU A 197 0.38 4.11 14.83
N GLU A 198 -0.33 4.23 15.95
CA GLU A 198 0.25 4.59 17.26
C GLU A 198 0.82 3.38 18.02
N LYS A 199 0.15 2.21 17.94
CA LYS A 199 0.41 1.09 18.85
C LYS A 199 1.17 -0.06 18.22
N SER A 200 0.97 -0.36 16.93
CA SER A 200 1.45 -1.60 16.32
C SER A 200 2.92 -1.59 15.89
N ILE A 201 3.46 -0.44 15.50
CA ILE A 201 4.76 -0.37 14.82
C ILE A 201 5.74 0.59 15.51
N GLU A 202 7.00 0.18 15.61
CA GLU A 202 8.11 1.03 16.04
C GLU A 202 8.72 1.77 14.81
N TRP A 203 8.00 2.75 14.26
CA TRP A 203 8.28 3.41 12.97
C TRP A 203 9.73 3.85 12.75
N LYS A 204 10.35 4.45 13.77
CA LYS A 204 11.74 4.91 13.68
C LYS A 204 12.73 3.75 13.60
N LYS A 205 12.48 2.67 14.35
CA LYS A 205 13.38 1.52 14.40
C LYS A 205 13.28 0.66 13.13
N ILE A 206 12.07 0.47 12.59
CA ILE A 206 11.83 -0.41 11.45
C ILE A 206 12.24 0.23 10.11
N ASN A 207 12.18 1.57 9.99
CA ASN A 207 12.43 2.31 8.74
C ASN A 207 13.71 1.92 7.98
N PRO A 208 14.89 1.70 8.62
CA PRO A 208 16.11 1.34 7.89
C PRO A 208 16.03 -0.01 7.16
N TYR A 209 15.12 -0.88 7.55
CA TYR A 209 15.01 -2.25 7.08
C TYR A 209 13.89 -2.47 6.06
N LEU A 210 13.03 -1.47 5.83
CA LEU A 210 11.90 -1.51 4.91
C LEU A 210 12.20 -0.78 3.60
N ASP A 211 11.62 -1.28 2.52
CA ASP A 211 11.62 -0.59 1.23
C ASP A 211 10.47 0.41 1.15
N PHE A 212 9.26 0.00 1.49
CA PHE A 212 8.08 0.87 1.59
C PHE A 212 6.96 0.19 2.41
N VAL A 213 5.91 0.93 2.68
CA VAL A 213 4.74 0.52 3.45
C VAL A 213 3.51 0.64 2.56
N ASN A 214 2.70 -0.42 2.48
CA ASN A 214 1.39 -0.45 1.84
C ASN A 214 0.35 -0.01 2.88
N LEU A 215 -0.05 1.27 2.86
CA LEU A 215 -0.99 1.81 3.83
C LEU A 215 -2.41 1.39 3.46
N MET A 216 -3.04 0.53 4.23
CA MET A 216 -4.44 0.13 4.07
C MET A 216 -5.37 1.26 4.54
N SER A 217 -5.41 2.35 3.78
CA SER A 217 -6.28 3.51 4.01
C SER A 217 -7.68 3.29 3.43
N TYR A 218 -8.19 2.11 3.66
CA TYR A 218 -9.54 1.64 3.34
C TYR A 218 -10.04 0.74 4.48
N ASP A 219 -11.30 0.33 4.42
CA ASP A 219 -11.98 -0.32 5.54
C ASP A 219 -11.96 0.53 6.83
N LEU A 220 -11.87 1.85 6.67
CA LEU A 220 -11.96 2.81 7.78
C LEU A 220 -13.36 2.82 8.40
N VAL A 221 -14.37 2.51 7.59
CA VAL A 221 -15.69 2.01 8.00
C VAL A 221 -15.85 0.62 7.40
N HIS A 222 -16.07 -0.39 8.23
CA HIS A 222 -15.94 -1.80 7.88
C HIS A 222 -17.12 -2.64 8.36
N GLY A 223 -17.08 -3.95 8.15
CA GLY A 223 -18.19 -4.86 8.48
C GLY A 223 -18.58 -4.96 9.97
N TYR A 224 -17.76 -4.43 10.87
CA TYR A 224 -18.07 -4.36 12.32
C TYR A 224 -18.42 -2.95 12.78
N SER A 225 -18.46 -1.97 11.86
CA SER A 225 -18.85 -0.59 12.20
C SER A 225 -20.33 -0.50 12.50
N THR A 226 -20.66 0.27 13.53
CA THR A 226 -22.06 0.50 13.98
C THR A 226 -22.67 1.78 13.44
N GLU A 227 -21.87 2.60 12.73
CA GLU A 227 -22.26 3.85 12.09
C GLU A 227 -21.75 3.83 10.64
N THR A 228 -22.57 4.31 9.70
CA THR A 228 -22.15 4.51 8.30
C THR A 228 -21.13 5.64 8.18
N GLY A 229 -20.37 5.63 7.11
CA GLY A 229 -19.36 6.64 6.78
C GLY A 229 -18.53 6.20 5.60
N HIS A 230 -17.49 6.95 5.30
CA HIS A 230 -16.62 6.65 4.17
C HIS A 230 -15.57 5.60 4.54
N GLN A 231 -15.55 4.48 3.80
CA GLN A 231 -14.57 3.42 4.03
C GLN A 231 -13.13 3.79 3.57
N SER A 232 -12.98 4.83 2.74
CA SER A 232 -11.66 5.20 2.17
C SER A 232 -11.57 6.71 1.90
N ALA A 233 -12.02 7.52 2.85
CA ALA A 233 -11.98 8.97 2.77
C ALA A 233 -10.58 9.52 2.48
N LEU A 234 -10.48 10.52 1.58
CA LEU A 234 -9.23 11.26 1.41
C LEU A 234 -9.00 12.23 2.57
N TYR A 235 -10.03 12.92 3.01
CA TYR A 235 -10.02 13.85 4.14
C TYR A 235 -11.06 13.44 5.19
N SER A 236 -10.87 13.90 6.43
CA SER A 236 -11.80 13.63 7.55
C SER A 236 -12.87 14.70 7.62
N PRO A 237 -14.13 14.42 7.26
CA PRO A 237 -15.24 15.39 7.43
C PRO A 237 -15.49 15.76 8.88
N ARG A 238 -15.37 14.79 9.79
CA ARG A 238 -15.45 14.98 11.23
C ARG A 238 -14.09 14.70 11.88
N SER A 239 -13.79 15.36 12.99
CA SER A 239 -12.50 15.21 13.71
C SER A 239 -12.20 13.76 14.15
N LYS A 240 -13.25 12.95 14.37
CA LYS A 240 -13.11 11.52 14.74
C LYS A 240 -12.93 10.58 13.54
N ASP A 241 -13.20 11.04 12.32
CA ASP A 241 -13.15 10.17 11.15
C ASP A 241 -11.71 9.87 10.74
N GLU A 242 -11.44 8.63 10.41
CA GLU A 242 -10.18 8.22 9.81
C GLU A 242 -10.14 8.60 8.33
N SER A 243 -8.93 8.88 7.83
CA SER A 243 -8.73 9.24 6.42
C SER A 243 -7.28 9.06 5.98
N ILE A 244 -7.06 9.07 4.67
CA ILE A 244 -5.73 9.09 4.07
C ILE A 244 -4.90 10.27 4.60
N ASN A 245 -5.50 11.48 4.61
CA ASN A 245 -4.79 12.67 5.08
C ASN A 245 -4.37 12.57 6.54
N ARG A 246 -5.24 12.06 7.41
CA ARG A 246 -4.94 11.86 8.83
C ARG A 246 -3.77 10.89 9.04
N ALA A 247 -3.76 9.77 8.32
CA ALA A 247 -2.66 8.81 8.35
C ALA A 247 -1.34 9.42 7.81
N VAL A 248 -1.40 10.21 6.74
CA VAL A 248 -0.21 10.91 6.20
C VAL A 248 0.32 11.94 7.18
N ASP A 249 -0.55 12.68 7.88
CA ASP A 249 -0.12 13.65 8.91
C ASP A 249 0.53 12.95 10.10
N PHE A 250 0.06 11.75 10.48
CA PHE A 250 0.78 10.92 11.45
C PHE A 250 2.22 10.62 10.98
N PHE A 251 2.43 10.17 9.75
CA PHE A 251 3.78 9.88 9.22
C PHE A 251 4.68 11.11 9.20
N LYS A 252 4.14 12.29 8.89
CA LYS A 252 4.87 13.57 9.01
C LYS A 252 5.31 13.83 10.45
N ASN A 253 4.41 13.66 11.40
CA ASN A 253 4.66 13.92 12.83
C ASN A 253 5.75 12.99 13.39
N VAL A 254 5.73 11.70 13.05
CA VAL A 254 6.78 10.74 13.46
C VAL A 254 8.04 10.81 12.61
N LYS A 255 8.07 11.69 11.59
CA LYS A 255 9.18 11.89 10.64
C LYS A 255 9.54 10.62 9.86
N PHE A 256 8.53 9.82 9.50
CA PHE A 256 8.72 8.69 8.61
C PHE A 256 8.82 9.18 7.15
N PRO A 257 9.74 8.62 6.32
CA PRO A 257 9.92 9.07 4.94
C PRO A 257 8.64 8.89 4.11
N LEU A 258 8.07 9.98 3.62
CA LEU A 258 6.81 9.96 2.88
C LEU A 258 6.93 9.24 1.52
N ASP A 259 8.11 9.22 0.90
CA ASP A 259 8.40 8.46 -0.34
C ASP A 259 8.40 6.94 -0.13
N LYS A 260 8.30 6.47 1.12
CA LYS A 260 8.07 5.08 1.50
C LYS A 260 6.60 4.77 1.81
N VAL A 261 5.70 5.73 1.86
CA VAL A 261 4.27 5.52 2.11
C VAL A 261 3.53 5.36 0.79
N VAL A 262 2.94 4.19 0.56
CA VAL A 262 2.12 3.87 -0.62
C VAL A 262 0.66 3.82 -0.17
N VAL A 263 -0.17 4.72 -0.69
CA VAL A 263 -1.58 4.89 -0.28
C VAL A 263 -2.44 3.76 -0.83
N GLY A 264 -3.18 3.09 0.02
CA GLY A 264 -4.11 2.03 -0.34
C GLY A 264 -5.50 2.53 -0.69
N VAL A 265 -6.10 1.92 -1.70
CA VAL A 265 -7.48 2.16 -2.10
C VAL A 265 -8.22 0.84 -2.35
N PRO A 266 -9.54 0.76 -2.05
CA PRO A 266 -10.31 -0.43 -2.29
C PRO A 266 -10.84 -0.45 -3.73
N PHE A 267 -10.71 -1.59 -4.39
CA PHE A 267 -11.41 -1.83 -5.66
C PHE A 267 -12.72 -2.57 -5.44
N TYR A 268 -13.39 -2.24 -4.33
CA TYR A 268 -14.70 -2.76 -3.91
C TYR A 268 -15.48 -1.72 -3.11
N VAL A 269 -16.76 -1.97 -2.96
CA VAL A 269 -17.66 -1.15 -2.13
C VAL A 269 -18.27 -1.98 -1.00
N ARG A 270 -18.65 -1.31 0.08
CA ARG A 270 -19.34 -1.89 1.23
C ARG A 270 -20.78 -1.39 1.31
N TYR A 271 -21.71 -2.30 1.53
CA TYR A 271 -23.14 -2.08 1.63
C TYR A 271 -23.58 -2.14 3.09
N PHE A 272 -24.35 -1.17 3.49
CA PHE A 272 -24.85 -1.04 4.85
C PHE A 272 -26.34 -0.76 4.88
N GLN A 273 -27.09 -1.52 5.70
CA GLN A 273 -28.50 -1.26 5.98
C GLN A 273 -28.62 -0.16 7.02
N VAL A 274 -29.41 0.87 6.76
CA VAL A 274 -29.75 1.92 7.73
C VAL A 274 -31.25 1.91 8.03
N GLN A 275 -31.62 2.34 9.24
CA GLN A 275 -33.04 2.55 9.61
C GLN A 275 -33.48 3.99 9.32
N ASP A 276 -32.61 4.94 9.61
CA ASP A 276 -32.78 6.35 9.36
C ASP A 276 -32.19 6.74 8.00
N ASP A 277 -33.05 7.22 7.09
CA ASP A 277 -32.69 7.64 5.73
C ASP A 277 -32.39 9.14 5.60
N SER A 278 -32.44 9.88 6.71
CA SER A 278 -32.04 11.29 6.73
C SER A 278 -30.56 11.40 6.34
N ASP A 279 -30.18 12.53 5.75
CA ASP A 279 -28.81 12.73 5.20
C ASP A 279 -28.33 11.61 4.25
N ARG A 280 -29.28 10.94 3.57
CA ARG A 280 -29.00 9.81 2.66
C ARG A 280 -28.27 8.67 3.37
N GLY A 281 -28.63 8.42 4.63
CA GLY A 281 -28.04 7.37 5.44
C GLY A 281 -26.58 7.61 5.90
N MET A 282 -26.04 8.83 5.72
CA MET A 282 -24.70 9.17 6.19
C MET A 282 -24.68 9.34 7.71
N TYR A 283 -23.67 8.74 8.37
CA TYR A 283 -23.46 8.79 9.83
C TYR A 283 -24.67 8.28 10.64
N LYS A 284 -25.31 7.22 10.15
CA LYS A 284 -26.48 6.61 10.79
C LYS A 284 -26.12 5.25 11.40
N PRO A 285 -26.82 4.84 12.47
CA PRO A 285 -26.72 3.46 12.96
C PRO A 285 -26.98 2.47 11.85
N THR A 286 -26.15 1.44 11.78
CA THR A 286 -26.12 0.57 10.61
C THR A 286 -25.80 -0.89 10.94
N GLN A 287 -26.15 -1.76 9.98
CA GLN A 287 -25.68 -3.15 9.90
C GLN A 287 -25.00 -3.39 8.56
N PHE A 288 -23.84 -4.03 8.58
CA PHE A 288 -23.15 -4.44 7.37
C PHE A 288 -23.95 -5.52 6.64
N ILE A 289 -24.09 -5.36 5.32
CA ILE A 289 -24.79 -6.34 4.47
C ILE A 289 -23.73 -7.20 3.75
N THR A 290 -22.89 -6.58 2.92
CA THR A 290 -21.95 -7.27 2.05
C THR A 290 -20.87 -6.32 1.50
N MET A 291 -19.89 -6.92 0.85
CA MET A 291 -18.89 -6.25 0.02
C MET A 291 -19.03 -6.75 -1.42
N ILE A 292 -18.96 -5.83 -2.39
CA ILE A 292 -19.03 -6.17 -3.82
C ILE A 292 -17.86 -5.54 -4.53
N ASP A 293 -17.20 -6.30 -5.42
CA ASP A 293 -16.08 -5.84 -6.25
C ASP A 293 -16.53 -4.75 -7.26
N TYR A 294 -15.61 -3.87 -7.63
CA TYR A 294 -15.87 -2.73 -8.52
C TYR A 294 -16.46 -3.19 -9.86
N LYS A 295 -15.91 -4.22 -10.48
CA LYS A 295 -16.38 -4.70 -11.80
C LYS A 295 -17.84 -5.13 -11.83
N ARG A 296 -18.40 -5.54 -10.68
CA ARG A 296 -19.82 -5.90 -10.56
C ARG A 296 -20.69 -4.71 -10.19
N HIS A 297 -20.22 -3.88 -9.22
CA HIS A 297 -21.06 -2.81 -8.72
C HIS A 297 -21.19 -1.61 -9.67
N LYS A 298 -20.20 -1.31 -10.52
CA LYS A 298 -20.20 -0.12 -11.39
C LYS A 298 -21.41 -0.05 -12.34
N ASP A 299 -21.91 -1.22 -12.78
CA ASP A 299 -23.05 -1.33 -13.66
C ASP A 299 -24.36 -1.66 -12.89
N SER A 300 -24.26 -2.37 -11.76
CA SER A 300 -25.43 -2.78 -10.98
C SER A 300 -26.03 -1.64 -10.14
N LEU A 301 -25.20 -0.74 -9.59
CA LEU A 301 -25.70 0.33 -8.73
C LEU A 301 -26.73 1.23 -9.43
N PRO A 302 -26.50 1.81 -10.60
CA PRO A 302 -27.48 2.61 -11.29
C PRO A 302 -28.73 1.80 -11.69
N ALA A 303 -28.54 0.56 -12.17
CA ALA A 303 -29.62 -0.32 -12.59
C ALA A 303 -30.57 -0.72 -11.43
N GLU A 304 -30.04 -0.77 -10.20
CA GLU A 304 -30.80 -1.10 -9.00
C GLU A 304 -31.38 0.12 -8.25
N GLY A 305 -31.27 1.33 -8.82
CA GLY A 305 -31.84 2.55 -8.26
C GLY A 305 -31.01 3.16 -7.12
N TYR A 306 -29.70 2.93 -7.11
CA TYR A 306 -28.79 3.68 -6.26
C TYR A 306 -28.38 4.98 -6.93
N GLU A 307 -28.51 6.09 -6.22
CA GLU A 307 -28.04 7.40 -6.65
C GLU A 307 -26.63 7.66 -6.13
N GLU A 308 -25.72 8.12 -7.01
CA GLU A 308 -24.36 8.51 -6.64
C GLU A 308 -24.35 9.95 -6.10
N TYR A 309 -23.69 10.14 -4.98
CA TYR A 309 -23.45 11.44 -4.37
C TYR A 309 -21.93 11.62 -4.18
N TRP A 310 -21.51 12.87 -4.20
CA TRP A 310 -20.12 13.24 -3.95
C TRP A 310 -20.01 14.03 -2.65
N ASP A 311 -19.15 13.58 -1.72
CA ASP A 311 -18.83 14.33 -0.51
C ASP A 311 -17.56 15.15 -0.74
N GLU A 312 -17.71 16.46 -0.94
CA GLU A 312 -16.58 17.37 -1.16
C GLU A 312 -15.64 17.43 0.05
N SER A 313 -16.17 17.27 1.27
CA SER A 313 -15.38 17.32 2.51
C SER A 313 -14.53 16.07 2.72
N ALA A 314 -14.98 14.92 2.21
CA ALA A 314 -14.23 13.65 2.25
C ALA A 314 -13.40 13.39 0.98
N GLY A 315 -13.75 14.01 -0.15
CA GLY A 315 -13.12 13.80 -1.45
C GLY A 315 -13.41 12.43 -2.05
N VAL A 316 -14.58 11.84 -1.76
CA VAL A 316 -14.98 10.51 -2.24
C VAL A 316 -16.48 10.45 -2.54
N PRO A 317 -16.92 9.50 -3.39
CA PRO A 317 -18.33 9.23 -3.62
C PRO A 317 -18.92 8.35 -2.52
N TYR A 318 -20.26 8.35 -2.46
CA TYR A 318 -21.08 7.33 -1.83
C TYR A 318 -22.37 7.17 -2.62
N TRP A 319 -23.07 6.06 -2.41
CA TRP A 319 -24.36 5.80 -3.08
C TRP A 319 -25.43 5.52 -2.03
N PHE A 320 -26.65 5.90 -2.34
CA PHE A 320 -27.78 5.65 -1.47
C PHE A 320 -29.01 5.19 -2.27
N ASN A 321 -29.64 4.12 -1.81
CA ASN A 321 -30.94 3.68 -2.30
C ASN A 321 -32.00 3.99 -1.25
N LYS A 322 -32.83 4.98 -1.52
CA LYS A 322 -33.85 5.45 -0.58
C LYS A 322 -34.93 4.41 -0.29
N GLN A 323 -35.35 3.63 -1.29
CA GLN A 323 -36.40 2.60 -1.12
C GLN A 323 -35.91 1.44 -0.26
N LYS A 324 -34.67 0.98 -0.54
CA LYS A 324 -34.05 -0.12 0.20
C LYS A 324 -33.43 0.34 1.52
N LYS A 325 -33.26 1.64 1.73
CA LYS A 325 -32.51 2.26 2.84
C LYS A 325 -31.11 1.66 2.96
N ILE A 326 -30.39 1.57 1.84
CA ILE A 326 -29.04 1.01 1.77
C ILE A 326 -28.05 2.12 1.42
N PHE A 327 -27.07 2.30 2.28
CA PHE A 327 -25.90 3.15 2.08
C PHE A 327 -24.72 2.32 1.52
N VAL A 328 -24.02 2.87 0.53
CA VAL A 328 -22.86 2.20 -0.08
C VAL A 328 -21.66 3.14 -0.07
N SER A 329 -20.53 2.65 0.41
CA SER A 329 -19.27 3.40 0.48
C SER A 329 -18.18 2.75 -0.36
N GLY A 330 -17.43 3.55 -1.12
CA GLY A 330 -16.32 3.08 -1.95
C GLY A 330 -15.68 4.18 -2.78
N ASP A 331 -14.93 3.78 -3.80
CA ASP A 331 -14.26 4.68 -4.72
C ASP A 331 -14.85 4.61 -6.14
N ASN A 332 -14.72 5.72 -6.89
CA ASN A 332 -14.94 5.79 -8.32
C ASN A 332 -13.69 6.37 -9.01
N LYS A 333 -13.71 6.51 -10.33
CA LYS A 333 -12.57 7.05 -11.09
C LYS A 333 -12.17 8.48 -10.67
N LYS A 334 -13.16 9.33 -10.29
CA LYS A 334 -12.90 10.69 -9.82
C LYS A 334 -12.13 10.68 -8.50
N SER A 335 -12.53 9.87 -7.53
CA SER A 335 -11.84 9.78 -6.25
C SER A 335 -10.44 9.16 -6.39
N ILE A 336 -10.25 8.14 -7.23
CA ILE A 336 -8.93 7.58 -7.53
C ILE A 336 -8.00 8.64 -8.14
N GLN A 337 -8.49 9.44 -9.09
CA GLN A 337 -7.70 10.53 -9.67
C GLN A 337 -7.31 11.57 -8.61
N LEU A 338 -8.27 11.97 -7.76
CA LEU A 338 -8.02 12.95 -6.67
C LEU A 338 -6.99 12.41 -5.67
N LYS A 339 -7.07 11.13 -5.29
CA LYS A 339 -6.08 10.46 -4.43
C LYS A 339 -4.71 10.40 -5.10
N THR A 340 -4.65 10.15 -6.41
CA THR A 340 -3.40 10.16 -7.18
C THR A 340 -2.76 11.56 -7.20
N ASP A 341 -3.56 12.60 -7.37
CA ASP A 341 -3.08 13.98 -7.33
C ASP A 341 -2.62 14.40 -5.92
N TYR A 342 -3.33 13.93 -4.88
CA TYR A 342 -2.89 14.08 -3.49
C TYR A 342 -1.52 13.40 -3.24
N ILE A 343 -1.32 12.18 -3.72
CA ILE A 343 -0.05 11.44 -3.64
C ILE A 343 1.09 12.27 -4.26
N LYS A 344 0.87 12.85 -5.44
CA LYS A 344 1.86 13.72 -6.10
C LYS A 344 2.14 14.97 -5.27
N LYS A 345 1.10 15.65 -4.78
CA LYS A 345 1.20 16.87 -3.97
C LYS A 345 1.97 16.63 -2.67
N GLN A 346 1.72 15.53 -1.98
CA GLN A 346 2.38 15.16 -0.73
C GLN A 346 3.72 14.46 -0.93
N ARG A 347 4.13 14.15 -2.17
CA ARG A 347 5.36 13.41 -2.51
C ARG A 347 5.42 12.02 -1.86
N LEU A 348 4.29 11.32 -1.81
CA LEU A 348 4.19 9.96 -1.29
C LEU A 348 4.82 8.94 -2.24
N GLY A 349 4.98 7.70 -1.79
CA GLY A 349 5.64 6.63 -2.54
C GLY A 349 4.87 6.11 -3.74
N GLY A 350 3.54 6.24 -3.76
CA GLY A 350 2.68 5.72 -4.82
C GLY A 350 1.30 5.32 -4.32
N ILE A 351 0.64 4.47 -5.10
CA ILE A 351 -0.70 3.93 -4.80
C ILE A 351 -0.65 2.41 -4.76
N MET A 352 -1.42 1.80 -3.86
CA MET A 352 -1.68 0.37 -3.76
C MET A 352 -3.18 0.12 -3.84
N PHE A 353 -3.61 -1.04 -4.29
CA PHE A 353 -5.03 -1.40 -4.28
C PHE A 353 -5.29 -2.87 -3.95
N TRP A 354 -6.35 -3.09 -3.19
CA TRP A 354 -6.97 -4.38 -2.94
C TRP A 354 -8.23 -4.49 -3.78
N GLU A 355 -8.32 -5.32 -4.79
CA GLU A 355 -7.30 -6.10 -5.47
C GLU A 355 -7.50 -6.06 -6.99
N LEU A 356 -6.52 -6.48 -7.76
CA LEU A 356 -6.54 -6.39 -9.23
C LEU A 356 -7.73 -7.12 -9.86
N SER A 357 -8.09 -8.31 -9.34
CA SER A 357 -9.19 -9.11 -9.90
C SER A 357 -10.58 -8.52 -9.63
N TYR A 358 -10.68 -7.50 -8.78
CA TYR A 358 -11.93 -6.78 -8.51
C TYR A 358 -12.19 -5.65 -9.52
N ASP A 359 -11.18 -5.28 -10.30
CA ASP A 359 -11.31 -4.27 -11.35
C ASP A 359 -11.80 -4.87 -12.68
N THR A 360 -12.24 -4.02 -13.58
CA THR A 360 -12.43 -4.39 -14.99
C THR A 360 -11.09 -4.41 -15.72
N SER A 361 -10.95 -5.30 -16.69
CA SER A 361 -9.70 -5.39 -17.48
C SER A 361 -9.46 -4.19 -18.39
N LYS A 362 -10.49 -3.39 -18.66
CA LYS A 362 -10.47 -2.16 -19.45
C LYS A 362 -11.39 -1.13 -18.81
N ASP A 363 -11.01 0.12 -18.89
CA ASP A 363 -11.79 1.27 -18.39
C ASP A 363 -12.17 1.16 -16.90
N GLY A 364 -11.29 0.54 -16.10
CA GLY A 364 -11.45 0.35 -14.67
C GLY A 364 -10.86 1.46 -13.80
N LEU A 365 -10.77 1.18 -12.49
CA LEU A 365 -10.14 2.09 -11.53
C LEU A 365 -8.62 2.19 -11.75
N LEU A 366 -7.97 1.10 -12.20
CA LEU A 366 -6.55 1.11 -12.58
C LEU A 366 -6.28 2.15 -13.68
N ASP A 367 -7.21 2.33 -14.60
CA ASP A 367 -7.07 3.31 -15.70
C ASP A 367 -7.18 4.76 -15.23
N ALA A 368 -7.73 5.00 -14.05
CA ALA A 368 -7.79 6.32 -13.42
C ALA A 368 -6.51 6.69 -12.66
N ILE A 369 -5.59 5.73 -12.42
CA ILE A 369 -4.29 5.99 -11.79
C ILE A 369 -3.35 6.62 -12.82
N LYS A 370 -3.02 7.92 -12.63
CA LYS A 370 -2.18 8.70 -13.57
C LYS A 370 -1.07 9.41 -12.83
N PHE A 371 0.17 8.93 -12.92
CA PHE A 371 1.37 9.54 -12.38
C PHE A 371 2.22 10.27 -13.40
#